data_cf480b9a58e0dea2c129da873395f54a
#
_entry.id   cf480b9a58e0dea2c129da873395f54a
#
_cell.length_a   1.000
_cell.length_b   1.000
_cell.length_c   1.000
_cell.angle_alpha   90.00
_cell.angle_beta   90.00
_cell.angle_gamma   90.00
#
_symmetry.space_group_name_H-M   'P 1'
#
loop_
_entity.id
_entity.type
_entity.pdbx_description
1 polymer ?
#
loop_
_entity_poly.entity_id
_entity_poly.type
_entity_poly.pdbx_seq_one_letter_code
_entity_poly.pdbx_strand_id
1 'polypeptide(L)'
;MAACLALLTVACGRTPPEERLRETMGELQAAIEQKDTAALDEVLAEDFVGPTGLDRNGARRLAQLMFLRHGAIGANVGPISIDMTPGHATAKFNVALTGSSGQLLPDTARLYDVTTGWREVDGQWRMTSVEWVGRL
;
A
#
# COMPACT_ATOMS: atom_id res chain seq x y z
N MET A 1 18.24 53.50 2.43
CA MET A 1 18.40 52.20 3.05
C MET A 1 17.28 51.31 2.55
N ALA A 2 17.58 50.46 1.60
CA ALA A 2 16.62 49.49 1.09
C ALA A 2 16.59 48.31 2.04
N ALA A 3 15.50 48.15 2.78
CA ALA A 3 15.26 46.90 3.49
C ALA A 3 14.82 45.88 2.46
N CYS A 4 15.72 45.01 2.04
CA CYS A 4 15.33 43.81 1.32
C CYS A 4 14.52 42.94 2.27
N LEU A 5 13.19 43.07 2.24
CA LEU A 5 12.30 42.07 2.77
C LEU A 5 12.41 40.91 1.79
N ALA A 6 13.29 39.98 2.10
CA ALA A 6 13.23 38.65 1.50
C ALA A 6 11.92 38.06 1.97
N LEU A 7 10.89 38.18 1.18
CA LEU A 7 9.73 37.32 1.27
C LEU A 7 10.22 35.88 1.03
N LEU A 8 10.59 35.24 2.10
CA LEU A 8 10.60 33.80 2.14
C LEU A 8 9.16 33.38 1.91
N THR A 9 8.78 33.23 0.66
CA THR A 9 7.64 32.41 0.33
C THR A 9 8.01 31.02 0.76
N VAL A 10 7.68 30.70 2.00
CA VAL A 10 7.55 29.33 2.39
C VAL A 10 6.43 28.82 1.50
N ALA A 11 6.79 28.25 0.37
CA ALA A 11 5.88 27.40 -0.35
C ALA A 11 5.53 26.31 0.65
N CYS A 12 4.38 26.43 1.29
CA CYS A 12 3.73 25.29 1.91
C CYS A 12 3.46 24.33 0.77
N GLY A 13 4.54 23.66 0.31
CA GLY A 13 4.45 22.65 -0.70
C GLY A 13 3.60 21.54 -0.14
N ARG A 14 2.39 21.39 -0.66
CA ARG A 14 1.67 20.15 -0.50
C ARG A 14 2.61 19.07 -1.01
N THR A 15 2.83 18.05 -0.20
CA THR A 15 3.55 16.86 -0.62
C THR A 15 3.00 16.41 -1.98
N PRO A 16 3.84 16.20 -2.99
CA PRO A 16 3.35 15.77 -4.30
C PRO A 16 2.48 14.51 -4.20
N PRO A 17 1.44 14.37 -5.01
CA PRO A 17 0.53 13.23 -4.93
C PRO A 17 1.21 11.88 -5.00
N GLU A 18 2.22 11.72 -5.83
CA GLU A 18 2.99 10.48 -5.92
C GLU A 18 3.72 10.15 -4.62
N GLU A 19 4.33 11.14 -3.99
CA GLU A 19 5.04 10.97 -2.73
C GLU A 19 4.07 10.58 -1.61
N ARG A 20 2.88 11.20 -1.55
CA ARG A 20 1.83 10.80 -0.61
C ARG A 20 1.37 9.38 -0.82
N LEU A 21 1.27 8.95 -2.07
CA LEU A 21 0.93 7.56 -2.39
C LEU A 21 2.01 6.61 -1.88
N ARG A 22 3.28 6.91 -2.07
CA ARG A 22 4.38 6.11 -1.54
C ARG A 22 4.37 6.03 -0.02
N GLU A 23 4.05 7.13 0.64
CA GLU A 23 3.86 7.16 2.10
C GLU A 23 2.71 6.25 2.54
N THR A 24 1.57 6.32 1.86
CA THR A 24 0.41 5.45 2.12
C THR A 24 0.75 3.98 1.91
N MET A 25 1.51 3.66 0.88
CA MET A 25 1.96 2.28 0.65
C MET A 25 2.89 1.80 1.76
N GLY A 26 3.75 2.68 2.29
CA GLY A 26 4.58 2.38 3.45
C GLY A 26 3.77 2.13 4.71
N GLU A 27 2.72 2.91 4.94
CA GLU A 27 1.78 2.70 6.04
C GLU A 27 1.04 1.37 5.91
N LEU A 28 0.64 1.01 4.69
CA LEU A 28 0.02 -0.29 4.41
C LEU A 28 0.97 -1.44 4.73
N GLN A 29 2.23 -1.33 4.32
CA GLN A 29 3.24 -2.33 4.64
C GLN A 29 3.42 -2.46 6.16
N ALA A 30 3.53 -1.35 6.88
CA ALA A 30 3.63 -1.35 8.34
C ALA A 30 2.39 -1.98 8.99
N ALA A 31 1.20 -1.68 8.49
CA ALA A 31 -0.04 -2.26 9.00
C ALA A 31 -0.05 -3.79 8.86
N ILE A 32 0.43 -4.31 7.74
CA ILE A 32 0.54 -5.76 7.52
C ILE A 32 1.54 -6.38 8.51
N GLU A 33 2.71 -5.78 8.64
CA GLU A 33 3.76 -6.29 9.54
C GLU A 33 3.35 -6.23 11.01
N GLN A 34 2.59 -5.21 11.40
CA GLN A 34 2.08 -5.03 12.76
C GLN A 34 0.75 -5.74 13.00
N LYS A 35 0.16 -6.35 11.96
CA LYS A 35 -1.15 -6.99 12.01
C LYS A 35 -2.26 -6.03 12.45
N ASP A 36 -2.15 -4.79 12.03
CA ASP A 36 -3.11 -3.74 12.34
C ASP A 36 -4.24 -3.72 11.32
N THR A 37 -5.31 -4.44 11.63
CA THR A 37 -6.47 -4.56 10.75
C THR A 37 -7.22 -3.25 10.57
N ALA A 38 -7.26 -2.39 11.57
CA ALA A 38 -7.92 -1.09 11.47
C ALA A 38 -7.19 -0.17 10.48
N ALA A 39 -5.87 -0.12 10.55
CA ALA A 39 -5.04 0.65 9.61
C ALA A 39 -5.16 0.11 8.19
N LEU A 40 -5.18 -1.21 8.03
CA LEU A 40 -5.41 -1.85 6.74
C LEU A 40 -6.78 -1.46 6.15
N ASP A 41 -7.82 -1.50 6.96
CA ASP A 41 -9.18 -1.19 6.54
C ASP A 41 -9.32 0.27 6.07
N GLU A 42 -8.62 1.20 6.71
CA GLU A 42 -8.61 2.61 6.31
C GLU A 42 -8.01 2.86 4.93
N VAL A 43 -7.05 2.05 4.51
CA VAL A 43 -6.41 2.18 3.20
C VAL A 43 -7.30 1.66 2.08
N LEU A 44 -8.21 0.73 2.37
CA LEU A 44 -9.09 0.15 1.37
C LEU A 44 -10.27 1.07 1.05
N ALA A 45 -10.54 1.30 -0.23
CA ALA A 45 -11.72 2.02 -0.67
C ALA A 45 -12.98 1.21 -0.36
N GLU A 46 -14.11 1.90 -0.19
CA GLU A 46 -15.40 1.24 0.07
C GLU A 46 -15.81 0.28 -1.04
N ASP A 47 -15.47 0.63 -2.28
CA ASP A 47 -15.74 -0.15 -3.49
C ASP A 47 -14.55 -1.02 -3.91
N PHE A 48 -13.65 -1.31 -3.00
CA PHE A 48 -12.47 -2.13 -3.28
C PHE A 48 -12.84 -3.48 -3.89
N VAL A 49 -12.08 -3.89 -4.90
CA VAL A 49 -12.20 -5.20 -5.55
C VAL A 49 -10.83 -5.86 -5.64
N GLY A 50 -10.70 -7.04 -5.05
CA GLY A 50 -9.52 -7.88 -5.15
C GLY A 50 -9.72 -9.06 -6.10
N PRO A 51 -8.76 -10.01 -6.10
CA PRO A 51 -8.86 -11.19 -6.95
C PRO A 51 -10.13 -11.99 -6.68
N THR A 52 -10.72 -12.53 -7.73
CA THR A 52 -11.95 -13.36 -7.69
C THR A 52 -13.17 -12.64 -7.09
N GLY A 53 -13.22 -11.30 -7.22
CA GLY A 53 -14.32 -10.51 -6.71
C GLY A 53 -14.28 -10.26 -5.21
N LEU A 54 -13.11 -10.41 -4.59
CA LEU A 54 -12.93 -10.14 -3.16
C LEU A 54 -13.25 -8.67 -2.85
N ASP A 55 -14.27 -8.43 -2.05
CA ASP A 55 -14.63 -7.08 -1.62
C ASP A 55 -13.80 -6.63 -0.40
N ARG A 56 -14.04 -5.39 0.05
CA ARG A 56 -13.34 -4.82 1.21
C ARG A 56 -13.49 -5.70 2.46
N ASN A 57 -14.69 -6.16 2.75
CA ASN A 57 -14.95 -7.03 3.90
C ASN A 57 -14.24 -8.38 3.77
N GLY A 58 -14.24 -8.95 2.57
CA GLY A 58 -13.53 -10.18 2.28
C GLY A 58 -12.02 -10.03 2.42
N ALA A 59 -11.46 -8.92 1.94
CA ALA A 59 -10.04 -8.61 2.09
C ALA A 59 -9.64 -8.49 3.56
N ARG A 60 -10.47 -7.81 4.37
CA ARG A 60 -10.24 -7.70 5.81
C ARG A 60 -10.25 -9.06 6.51
N ARG A 61 -11.23 -9.90 6.19
CA ARG A 61 -11.30 -11.27 6.76
C ARG A 61 -10.10 -12.12 6.35
N LEU A 62 -9.69 -12.02 5.10
CA LEU A 62 -8.49 -12.73 4.62
C LEU A 62 -7.25 -12.29 5.39
N ALA A 63 -7.06 -10.99 5.57
CA ALA A 63 -5.96 -10.44 6.34
C ALA A 63 -5.98 -10.94 7.79
N GLN A 64 -7.15 -10.92 8.45
CA GLN A 64 -7.30 -11.42 9.80
C GLN A 64 -6.93 -12.90 9.91
N LEU A 65 -7.35 -13.70 8.95
CA LEU A 65 -7.03 -15.13 8.91
C LEU A 65 -5.51 -15.35 8.75
N MET A 66 -4.87 -14.60 7.87
CA MET A 66 -3.42 -14.68 7.67
C MET A 66 -2.66 -14.24 8.92
N PHE A 67 -3.13 -13.19 9.60
CA PHE A 67 -2.52 -12.71 10.84
C PHE A 67 -2.62 -13.75 11.98
N LEU A 68 -3.69 -14.51 12.02
CA LEU A 68 -3.85 -15.58 13.01
C LEU A 68 -2.97 -16.80 12.72
N ARG A 69 -2.72 -17.08 11.44
CA ARG A 69 -1.94 -18.26 11.02
C ARG A 69 -0.44 -18.07 11.16
N HIS A 70 0.03 -16.83 11.07
CA HIS A 70 1.46 -16.52 11.05
C HIS A 70 1.83 -15.69 12.27
N GLY A 71 2.86 -16.10 13.00
CA GLY A 71 3.34 -15.40 14.19
C GLY A 71 3.88 -14.01 13.88
N ALA A 72 4.76 -13.91 12.90
CA ALA A 72 5.25 -12.64 12.36
C ALA A 72 5.17 -12.68 10.84
N ILE A 73 4.84 -11.54 10.23
CA ILE A 73 4.78 -11.39 8.78
C ILE A 73 5.69 -10.25 8.39
N GLY A 74 6.63 -10.52 7.51
CA GLY A 74 7.45 -9.52 6.85
C GLY A 74 7.07 -9.40 5.38
N ALA A 75 7.10 -8.20 4.86
CA ALA A 75 6.88 -7.92 3.45
C ALA A 75 8.08 -7.18 2.90
N ASN A 76 8.86 -7.83 2.04
CA ASN A 76 9.97 -7.20 1.33
C ASN A 76 9.46 -6.70 -0.01
N VAL A 77 9.28 -5.40 -0.12
CA VAL A 77 8.75 -4.76 -1.32
C VAL A 77 9.92 -4.30 -2.19
N GLY A 78 9.91 -4.73 -3.45
CA GLY A 78 10.87 -4.28 -4.45
C GLY A 78 10.56 -2.86 -4.96
N PRO A 79 11.29 -2.40 -5.98
CA PRO A 79 11.05 -1.08 -6.56
C PRO A 79 9.61 -0.92 -7.03
N ILE A 80 9.01 0.22 -6.69
CA ILE A 80 7.61 0.53 -7.02
C ILE A 80 7.58 1.42 -8.25
N SER A 81 6.86 0.97 -9.28
CA SER A 81 6.57 1.73 -10.49
C SER A 81 5.18 2.31 -10.39
N ILE A 82 5.03 3.63 -10.47
CA ILE A 82 3.76 4.32 -10.33
C ILE A 82 3.42 5.08 -11.61
N ASP A 83 2.23 4.80 -12.14
CA ASP A 83 1.61 5.59 -13.20
C ASP A 83 0.56 6.49 -12.60
N MET A 84 0.77 7.81 -12.72
CA MET A 84 -0.14 8.82 -12.17
C MET A 84 -1.06 9.37 -13.24
N THR A 85 -2.34 9.48 -12.89
CA THR A 85 -3.32 10.29 -13.61
C THR A 85 -4.04 11.20 -12.61
N PRO A 86 -4.74 12.26 -13.05
CA PRO A 86 -5.44 13.11 -12.09
C PRO A 86 -6.41 12.32 -11.21
N GLY A 87 -6.17 12.33 -9.90
CA GLY A 87 -7.01 11.66 -8.92
C GLY A 87 -6.90 10.14 -8.87
N HIS A 88 -6.05 9.52 -9.69
CA HIS A 88 -5.90 8.07 -9.78
C HIS A 88 -4.42 7.68 -9.96
N ALA A 89 -4.10 6.47 -9.59
CA ALA A 89 -2.77 5.92 -9.81
C ALA A 89 -2.81 4.39 -9.95
N THR A 90 -1.82 3.86 -10.64
CA THR A 90 -1.55 2.42 -10.67
C THR A 90 -0.13 2.20 -10.18
N ALA A 91 0.04 1.36 -9.19
CA ALA A 91 1.34 1.00 -8.65
C ALA A 91 1.63 -0.47 -8.88
N LYS A 92 2.81 -0.77 -9.40
CA LYS A 92 3.28 -2.13 -9.67
C LYS A 92 4.58 -2.39 -8.94
N PHE A 93 4.68 -3.54 -8.32
CA PHE A 93 5.88 -3.93 -7.58
C PHE A 93 5.92 -5.44 -7.36
N ASN A 94 7.08 -5.91 -6.94
CA ASN A 94 7.24 -7.29 -6.48
C ASN A 94 7.24 -7.30 -4.96
N VAL A 95 6.70 -8.33 -4.36
CA VAL A 95 6.76 -8.51 -2.92
C VAL A 95 7.14 -9.96 -2.58
N ALA A 96 8.04 -10.12 -1.62
CA ALA A 96 8.36 -11.39 -1.01
C ALA A 96 7.78 -11.40 0.40
N LEU A 97 6.92 -12.36 0.70
CA LEU A 97 6.35 -12.55 2.03
C LEU A 97 7.19 -13.53 2.82
N THR A 98 7.49 -13.16 4.06
CA THR A 98 8.26 -13.99 5.00
C THR A 98 7.44 -14.26 6.25
N GLY A 99 7.65 -15.43 6.85
CA GLY A 99 7.04 -15.81 8.11
C GLY A 99 7.94 -15.51 9.32
N SER A 100 7.56 -16.04 10.49
CA SER A 100 8.15 -15.76 11.81
C SER A 100 9.66 -15.92 11.92
N SER A 101 10.25 -16.79 11.10
CA SER A 101 11.70 -17.08 11.12
C SER A 101 12.48 -16.28 10.06
N GLY A 102 11.85 -15.35 9.38
CA GLY A 102 12.45 -14.65 8.24
C GLY A 102 12.55 -15.49 6.97
N GLN A 103 12.04 -16.71 7.01
CA GLN A 103 11.97 -17.59 5.85
C GLN A 103 10.74 -17.31 5.02
N LEU A 104 10.82 -17.62 3.73
CA LEU A 104 9.66 -17.51 2.85
C LEU A 104 8.59 -18.50 3.29
N LEU A 105 7.33 -18.10 3.18
CA LEU A 105 6.20 -18.95 3.59
C LEU A 105 6.15 -20.22 2.72
N PRO A 106 6.12 -21.42 3.35
CA PRO A 106 6.38 -22.68 2.64
C PRO A 106 5.28 -23.09 1.67
N ASP A 107 4.02 -22.74 1.92
CA ASP A 107 2.87 -23.25 1.17
C ASP A 107 2.31 -22.24 0.17
N THR A 108 2.99 -21.12 -0.05
CA THR A 108 2.55 -20.06 -0.96
C THR A 108 3.62 -19.76 -1.99
N ALA A 109 3.21 -19.17 -3.09
CA ALA A 109 4.17 -18.58 -4.00
C ALA A 109 5.00 -17.56 -3.20
N ARG A 110 6.29 -17.71 -3.28
CA ARG A 110 7.23 -16.99 -2.42
C ARG A 110 7.42 -15.55 -2.82
N LEU A 111 7.17 -15.28 -4.07
CA LEU A 111 7.32 -13.97 -4.69
C LEU A 111 6.06 -13.68 -5.49
N TYR A 112 5.57 -12.47 -5.35
CA TYR A 112 4.37 -12.03 -6.06
C TYR A 112 4.67 -10.81 -6.92
N ASP A 113 4.10 -10.78 -8.12
CA ASP A 113 3.94 -9.56 -8.90
C ASP A 113 2.59 -8.95 -8.52
N VAL A 114 2.62 -7.72 -8.02
CA VAL A 114 1.43 -7.05 -7.50
C VAL A 114 1.12 -5.81 -8.33
N THR A 115 -0.13 -5.66 -8.71
CA THR A 115 -0.65 -4.47 -9.37
C THR A 115 -1.77 -3.90 -8.51
N THR A 116 -1.66 -2.64 -8.13
CA THR A 116 -2.64 -1.96 -7.28
C THR A 116 -3.22 -0.75 -7.98
N GLY A 117 -4.53 -0.56 -7.86
CA GLY A 117 -5.22 0.65 -8.30
C GLY A 117 -5.54 1.54 -7.11
N TRP A 118 -5.41 2.85 -7.30
CA TRP A 118 -5.56 3.84 -6.25
C TRP A 118 -6.42 5.00 -6.71
N ARG A 119 -7.17 5.56 -5.76
CA ARG A 119 -7.96 6.77 -5.96
C ARG A 119 -7.72 7.74 -4.82
N GLU A 120 -7.54 9.02 -5.16
CA GLU A 120 -7.46 10.08 -4.17
C GLU A 120 -8.86 10.51 -3.75
N VAL A 121 -9.13 10.47 -2.44
CA VAL A 121 -10.39 10.90 -1.83
C VAL A 121 -10.05 11.86 -0.70
N ASP A 122 -10.48 13.11 -0.82
CA ASP A 122 -10.23 14.16 0.19
C ASP A 122 -8.75 14.30 0.58
N GLY A 123 -7.88 14.23 -0.43
CA GLY A 123 -6.43 14.33 -0.23
C GLY A 123 -5.75 13.06 0.30
N GLN A 124 -6.50 11.98 0.45
CA GLN A 124 -5.98 10.69 0.92
C GLN A 124 -6.10 9.63 -0.17
N TRP A 125 -5.08 8.79 -0.27
CA TRP A 125 -5.10 7.68 -1.22
C TRP A 125 -5.80 6.47 -0.64
N ARG A 126 -6.71 5.90 -1.44
CA ARG A 126 -7.42 4.65 -1.10
C ARG A 126 -7.16 3.64 -2.21
N MET A 127 -6.88 2.41 -1.81
CA MET A 127 -6.70 1.31 -2.75
C MET A 127 -8.06 0.86 -3.27
N THR A 128 -8.23 0.91 -4.59
CA THR A 128 -9.48 0.50 -5.26
C THR A 128 -9.42 -0.92 -5.78
N SER A 129 -8.23 -1.43 -6.04
CA SER A 129 -8.05 -2.79 -6.55
C SER A 129 -6.66 -3.31 -6.24
N VAL A 130 -6.56 -4.63 -6.17
CA VAL A 130 -5.28 -5.32 -6.10
C VAL A 130 -5.37 -6.62 -6.89
N GLU A 131 -4.32 -6.91 -7.63
CA GLU A 131 -4.11 -8.20 -8.27
C GLU A 131 -2.71 -8.67 -7.94
N TRP A 132 -2.57 -9.95 -7.67
CA TRP A 132 -1.27 -10.57 -7.47
C TRP A 132 -1.17 -11.86 -8.23
N VAL A 133 0.02 -12.10 -8.76
CA VAL A 133 0.36 -13.34 -9.46
C VAL A 133 1.61 -13.90 -8.80
N GLY A 134 1.54 -15.15 -8.39
CA GLY A 134 2.69 -15.81 -7.82
C GLY A 134 3.76 -16.04 -8.87
N ARG A 135 5.01 -15.77 -8.53
CA ARG A 135 6.19 -16.15 -9.30
C ARG A 135 6.80 -17.40 -8.71
N LEU A 136 7.05 -18.35 -9.55
CA LEU A 136 7.80 -19.54 -9.20
C LEU A 136 9.30 -19.32 -9.40
#